data_b0a2c2120debd09d50b3740196c3d2c0
#
_entry.id   b0a2c2120debd09d50b3740196c3d2c0
#
_cell.length_a   1.000
_cell.length_b   1.000
_cell.length_c   1.000
_cell.angle_alpha   90.00
_cell.angle_beta   90.00
_cell.angle_gamma   90.00
#
_symmetry.space_group_name_H-M   'P 1'
#
loop_
_entity.id
_entity.type
_entity.pdbx_description
1 polymer ?
#
loop_
_entity_poly.entity_id
_entity_poly.type
_entity_poly.pdbx_seq_one_letter_code
_entity_poly.pdbx_strand_id
1 'polypeptide(L)'
;GYKVAAKSDRPMTYGEYCHLNVYNRSELVTDPGIRSDWALALAPTWDNMYKTPGVLGGSIWSGIDDIFQMPNGDAVGYGPWGPIDGWRRPKPEYWDMKKIYSPVRVTTGALSPANELVIDLENRYTYTNLDELRITWTYGEEKGTAFADLEPGEKGQLRIRLAHPEKANELYLSFADPRGFTADEYLIPVGRQVQNELQALPTASTRLKEKKDRYVVTGKDFSCEISRVSGQILSVKKGKKEILNGGPWLMALPLTGGGCYPNHNANTPVFNDLCSDWKVEKVEAVRQGDDVLVKVAGAYKEFSGSYDLKINAGGELSVTYSFDALEEVNPRQWRLVFEAPVSYDKTFWRRDGMWSVYPADHISRPVGEACLFYEGLPAKVDPRTEPAWSWSMDYNELGSNDFRSTRRNIWYAGLKDGNGSKITVPSNGKQHWRSWLEKDKIRFLVADFVTAGNEMFLSSYYAPYRKPLKKGDRIGGEIVVRVE
;
A
#
# COMPACT_ATOMS: atom_id res chain seq x y z
N GLY A 1 -23.49 -6.14 -21.34
CA GLY A 1 -23.74 -6.90 -20.14
C GLY A 1 -25.02 -6.44 -19.42
N TYR A 2 -24.93 -5.58 -18.42
CA TYR A 2 -26.06 -5.19 -17.55
C TYR A 2 -27.25 -4.59 -18.29
N LYS A 3 -27.07 -3.80 -19.35
CA LYS A 3 -28.17 -3.24 -20.17
C LYS A 3 -28.97 -4.34 -20.91
N VAL A 4 -28.33 -5.45 -21.23
CA VAL A 4 -28.96 -6.60 -21.84
C VAL A 4 -29.73 -7.40 -20.79
N ALA A 5 -29.13 -7.65 -19.63
CA ALA A 5 -29.76 -8.33 -18.50
C ALA A 5 -31.08 -7.63 -18.07
N ALA A 6 -31.04 -6.31 -17.90
CA ALA A 6 -32.18 -5.50 -17.47
C ALA A 6 -33.38 -5.52 -18.47
N LYS A 7 -33.15 -5.97 -19.70
CA LYS A 7 -34.17 -6.08 -20.75
C LYS A 7 -34.53 -7.52 -21.10
N SER A 8 -33.85 -8.49 -20.50
CA SER A 8 -34.10 -9.91 -20.75
C SER A 8 -35.31 -10.39 -19.96
N ASP A 9 -36.09 -11.24 -20.57
CA ASP A 9 -37.18 -12.03 -19.94
C ASP A 9 -36.65 -13.31 -19.24
N ARG A 10 -35.34 -13.55 -19.33
CA ARG A 10 -34.65 -14.70 -18.74
C ARG A 10 -33.59 -14.27 -17.78
N PRO A 11 -33.39 -14.99 -16.66
CA PRO A 11 -32.27 -14.77 -15.76
C PRO A 11 -30.92 -14.94 -16.48
N MET A 12 -29.96 -14.14 -16.11
CA MET A 12 -28.60 -14.14 -16.69
C MET A 12 -27.55 -14.44 -15.66
N THR A 13 -26.55 -15.23 -16.04
CA THR A 13 -25.33 -15.45 -15.30
C THR A 13 -24.11 -15.02 -16.13
N TYR A 14 -23.04 -14.61 -15.46
CA TYR A 14 -21.74 -14.36 -16.08
C TYR A 14 -20.86 -15.60 -15.88
N GLY A 15 -20.39 -16.24 -16.95
CA GLY A 15 -19.54 -17.42 -16.86
C GLY A 15 -18.21 -17.11 -16.21
N GLU A 16 -17.53 -16.09 -16.73
CA GLU A 16 -16.26 -15.59 -16.18
C GLU A 16 -16.34 -14.07 -16.09
N TYR A 17 -15.85 -13.53 -14.98
CA TYR A 17 -15.75 -12.08 -14.83
C TYR A 17 -14.64 -11.70 -13.85
N CYS A 18 -14.17 -10.47 -13.96
CA CYS A 18 -13.24 -9.84 -13.05
C CYS A 18 -11.99 -10.70 -12.75
N HIS A 19 -11.30 -11.13 -13.82
CA HIS A 19 -10.03 -11.85 -13.71
C HIS A 19 -9.06 -11.11 -12.80
N LEU A 20 -8.22 -11.86 -12.07
CA LEU A 20 -7.22 -11.26 -11.20
C LEU A 20 -6.10 -10.58 -12.00
N ASN A 21 -5.23 -9.84 -11.30
CA ASN A 21 -4.10 -9.11 -11.87
C ASN A 21 -2.95 -10.03 -12.34
N VAL A 22 -3.24 -11.12 -13.02
CA VAL A 22 -2.25 -12.17 -13.34
C VAL A 22 -1.32 -11.82 -14.49
N TYR A 23 -1.74 -10.91 -15.35
CA TYR A 23 -0.94 -10.47 -16.49
C TYR A 23 0.03 -9.33 -16.15
N ASN A 24 -0.10 -8.71 -15.01
CA ASN A 24 0.88 -7.76 -14.46
C ASN A 24 2.06 -8.48 -13.79
N ARG A 25 2.62 -9.48 -14.45
CA ARG A 25 3.59 -10.42 -13.82
C ARG A 25 4.81 -9.72 -13.23
N SER A 26 5.42 -8.81 -13.96
CA SER A 26 6.59 -8.08 -13.48
C SER A 26 6.25 -7.21 -12.27
N GLU A 27 5.13 -6.50 -12.35
CA GLU A 27 4.64 -5.66 -11.26
C GLU A 27 4.30 -6.50 -10.02
N LEU A 28 3.62 -7.65 -10.18
CA LEU A 28 3.29 -8.56 -9.08
C LEU A 28 4.52 -9.15 -8.39
N VAL A 29 5.56 -9.45 -9.16
CA VAL A 29 6.84 -9.95 -8.60
C VAL A 29 7.55 -8.87 -7.81
N THR A 30 7.56 -7.65 -8.33
CA THR A 30 8.32 -6.53 -7.74
C THR A 30 7.54 -5.79 -6.66
N ASP A 31 6.21 -5.73 -6.78
CA ASP A 31 5.31 -5.01 -5.90
C ASP A 31 3.99 -5.78 -5.70
N PRO A 32 3.97 -6.79 -4.84
CA PRO A 32 2.75 -7.56 -4.57
C PRO A 32 1.58 -6.70 -4.04
N GLY A 33 1.87 -5.48 -3.54
CA GLY A 33 0.87 -4.55 -3.03
C GLY A 33 -0.19 -4.13 -4.05
N ILE A 34 0.12 -4.22 -5.36
CA ILE A 34 -0.87 -3.94 -6.42
C ILE A 34 -2.02 -4.95 -6.49
N ARG A 35 -1.89 -6.12 -5.84
CA ARG A 35 -2.99 -7.10 -5.74
C ARG A 35 -4.22 -6.51 -5.06
N SER A 36 -4.03 -5.63 -4.09
CA SER A 36 -5.13 -4.94 -3.40
C SER A 36 -5.96 -4.03 -4.31
N ASP A 37 -5.46 -3.68 -5.50
CA ASP A 37 -6.21 -2.88 -6.46
C ASP A 37 -7.28 -3.69 -7.20
N TRP A 38 -7.23 -5.01 -7.15
CA TRP A 38 -8.27 -5.87 -7.74
C TRP A 38 -9.66 -5.53 -7.19
N ALA A 39 -9.75 -5.17 -5.92
CA ALA A 39 -10.98 -4.71 -5.30
C ALA A 39 -11.62 -3.50 -6.01
N LEU A 40 -10.82 -2.62 -6.63
CA LEU A 40 -11.33 -1.47 -7.40
C LEU A 40 -12.11 -1.90 -8.66
N ALA A 41 -11.85 -3.11 -9.16
CA ALA A 41 -12.58 -3.71 -10.28
C ALA A 41 -13.74 -4.59 -9.80
N LEU A 42 -13.51 -5.44 -8.81
CA LEU A 42 -14.51 -6.39 -8.32
C LEU A 42 -15.69 -5.71 -7.62
N ALA A 43 -15.42 -4.73 -6.74
CA ALA A 43 -16.48 -4.08 -5.97
C ALA A 43 -17.57 -3.43 -6.83
N PRO A 44 -17.26 -2.55 -7.80
CA PRO A 44 -18.30 -1.98 -8.65
C PRO A 44 -18.95 -3.01 -9.56
N THR A 45 -18.23 -4.07 -9.97
CA THR A 45 -18.79 -5.14 -10.80
C THR A 45 -19.82 -5.92 -10.02
N TRP A 46 -19.50 -6.34 -8.81
CA TRP A 46 -20.42 -7.07 -7.93
C TRP A 46 -21.63 -6.21 -7.54
N ASP A 47 -21.40 -4.96 -7.17
CA ASP A 47 -22.49 -4.04 -6.78
C ASP A 47 -23.47 -3.80 -7.93
N ASN A 48 -22.98 -3.70 -9.17
CA ASN A 48 -23.81 -3.61 -10.35
C ASN A 48 -24.58 -4.91 -10.63
N MET A 49 -23.97 -6.10 -10.44
CA MET A 49 -24.65 -7.37 -10.56
C MET A 49 -25.79 -7.49 -9.55
N TYR A 50 -25.51 -7.20 -8.29
CA TYR A 50 -26.49 -7.26 -7.20
C TYR A 50 -27.70 -6.35 -7.43
N LYS A 51 -27.47 -5.14 -7.95
CA LYS A 51 -28.52 -4.14 -8.20
C LYS A 51 -29.28 -4.33 -9.52
N THR A 52 -28.84 -5.22 -10.41
CA THR A 52 -29.45 -5.38 -11.73
C THR A 52 -30.50 -6.50 -11.69
N PRO A 53 -31.81 -6.22 -11.87
CA PRO A 53 -32.83 -7.24 -11.94
C PRO A 53 -32.53 -8.28 -13.03
N GLY A 54 -32.78 -9.55 -12.73
CA GLY A 54 -32.53 -10.66 -13.65
C GLY A 54 -31.09 -11.16 -13.71
N VAL A 55 -30.12 -10.51 -13.03
CA VAL A 55 -28.76 -11.04 -12.89
C VAL A 55 -28.71 -11.96 -11.67
N LEU A 56 -28.31 -13.22 -11.90
CA LEU A 56 -28.12 -14.23 -10.85
C LEU A 56 -26.72 -14.24 -10.24
N GLY A 57 -25.79 -13.47 -10.82
CA GLY A 57 -24.39 -13.43 -10.44
C GLY A 57 -23.47 -14.02 -11.51
N GLY A 58 -22.34 -14.56 -11.09
CA GLY A 58 -21.33 -15.16 -11.97
C GLY A 58 -20.15 -15.73 -11.21
N SER A 59 -19.16 -16.24 -11.94
CA SER A 59 -17.94 -16.82 -11.39
C SER A 59 -16.76 -15.92 -11.70
N ILE A 60 -16.01 -15.51 -10.67
CA ILE A 60 -14.70 -14.91 -10.92
C ILE A 60 -13.79 -15.97 -11.54
N TRP A 61 -12.87 -15.55 -12.41
CA TRP A 61 -11.86 -16.46 -12.93
C TRP A 61 -10.51 -16.17 -12.31
N SER A 62 -10.03 -17.12 -11.48
CA SER A 62 -10.71 -18.31 -10.99
C SER A 62 -10.81 -18.29 -9.46
N GLY A 63 -11.42 -19.30 -8.86
CA GLY A 63 -11.52 -19.41 -7.40
C GLY A 63 -10.21 -19.82 -6.73
N ILE A 64 -9.29 -20.47 -7.48
CA ILE A 64 -8.00 -20.96 -7.01
C ILE A 64 -7.00 -20.91 -8.15
N ASP A 65 -5.71 -20.81 -7.83
CA ASP A 65 -4.64 -20.91 -8.81
C ASP A 65 -4.71 -22.25 -9.55
N ASP A 66 -4.71 -22.16 -10.86
CA ASP A 66 -4.65 -23.30 -11.76
C ASP A 66 -3.20 -23.71 -11.99
N ILE A 67 -2.54 -24.15 -10.90
CA ILE A 67 -1.14 -24.59 -10.88
C ILE A 67 -1.06 -25.91 -10.13
N PHE A 68 -0.49 -26.93 -10.78
CA PHE A 68 -0.32 -28.26 -10.23
C PHE A 68 1.18 -28.55 -10.08
N GLN A 69 1.58 -28.97 -8.89
CA GLN A 69 2.93 -29.42 -8.62
C GLN A 69 3.03 -30.91 -8.94
N MET A 70 3.91 -31.27 -9.86
CA MET A 70 4.11 -32.63 -10.29
C MET A 70 5.16 -33.37 -9.42
N PRO A 71 5.10 -34.72 -9.30
CA PRO A 71 6.06 -35.48 -8.48
C PRO A 71 7.51 -35.30 -8.90
N ASN A 72 7.80 -35.00 -10.17
CA ASN A 72 9.13 -34.73 -10.69
C ASN A 72 9.63 -33.30 -10.37
N GLY A 73 8.82 -32.47 -9.71
CA GLY A 73 9.16 -31.11 -9.35
C GLY A 73 8.72 -30.03 -10.37
N ASP A 74 8.15 -30.45 -11.50
CA ASP A 74 7.61 -29.49 -12.46
C ASP A 74 6.31 -28.86 -11.95
N ALA A 75 6.09 -27.59 -12.29
CA ALA A 75 4.81 -26.95 -12.15
C ALA A 75 4.10 -26.91 -13.50
N VAL A 76 2.91 -27.46 -13.57
CA VAL A 76 2.07 -27.44 -14.76
C VAL A 76 0.76 -26.73 -14.47
N GLY A 77 0.18 -26.12 -15.46
CA GLY A 77 -1.11 -25.43 -15.34
C GLY A 77 -1.11 -24.10 -16.08
N TYR A 78 -2.22 -23.37 -15.94
CA TYR A 78 -2.47 -22.20 -16.76
C TYR A 78 -1.97 -20.90 -16.10
N GLY A 79 -2.00 -20.81 -14.77
CA GLY A 79 -1.46 -19.65 -14.07
C GLY A 79 -2.06 -19.37 -12.70
N PRO A 80 -1.57 -18.30 -12.02
CA PRO A 80 -1.98 -17.91 -10.68
C PRO A 80 -3.29 -17.08 -10.70
N TRP A 81 -4.35 -17.67 -11.20
CA TRP A 81 -5.63 -17.00 -11.46
C TRP A 81 -6.53 -16.80 -10.23
N GLY A 82 -6.30 -17.54 -9.17
CA GLY A 82 -7.19 -17.56 -8.00
C GLY A 82 -6.83 -16.56 -6.91
N PRO A 83 -7.78 -16.18 -6.05
CA PRO A 83 -7.52 -15.48 -4.79
C PRO A 83 -6.87 -16.39 -3.75
N ILE A 84 -6.81 -17.69 -4.00
CA ILE A 84 -6.16 -18.73 -3.19
C ILE A 84 -5.08 -19.37 -4.05
N ASP A 85 -3.89 -19.60 -3.49
CA ASP A 85 -2.81 -20.24 -4.20
C ASP A 85 -3.01 -21.76 -4.33
N GLY A 86 -2.11 -22.41 -5.08
CA GLY A 86 -2.15 -23.87 -5.28
C GLY A 86 -2.08 -24.69 -3.99
N TRP A 87 -1.54 -24.14 -2.93
CA TRP A 87 -1.44 -24.73 -1.59
C TRP A 87 -2.61 -24.34 -0.66
N ARG A 88 -3.64 -23.67 -1.18
CA ARG A 88 -4.81 -23.20 -0.43
C ARG A 88 -4.53 -22.05 0.53
N ARG A 89 -3.38 -21.38 0.44
CA ARG A 89 -3.10 -20.20 1.23
C ARG A 89 -3.83 -18.99 0.64
N PRO A 90 -4.51 -18.17 1.47
CA PRO A 90 -5.14 -16.94 1.00
C PRO A 90 -4.10 -15.95 0.45
N LYS A 91 -4.37 -15.41 -0.75
CA LYS A 91 -3.69 -14.24 -1.29
C LYS A 91 -4.46 -12.97 -0.91
N PRO A 92 -3.94 -11.75 -1.12
CA PRO A 92 -4.65 -10.52 -0.75
C PRO A 92 -6.07 -10.43 -1.32
N GLU A 93 -6.27 -10.91 -2.52
CA GLU A 93 -7.55 -10.92 -3.23
C GLU A 93 -8.63 -11.75 -2.52
N TYR A 94 -8.23 -12.75 -1.73
CA TYR A 94 -9.18 -13.55 -0.95
C TYR A 94 -9.95 -12.71 0.07
N TRP A 95 -9.25 -11.80 0.76
CA TRP A 95 -9.87 -10.90 1.72
C TRP A 95 -10.76 -9.86 1.04
N ASP A 96 -10.30 -9.31 -0.08
CA ASP A 96 -11.08 -8.39 -0.89
C ASP A 96 -12.38 -9.05 -1.39
N MET A 97 -12.30 -10.29 -1.88
CA MET A 97 -13.45 -11.08 -2.28
C MET A 97 -14.42 -11.30 -1.11
N LYS A 98 -13.92 -11.72 0.07
CA LYS A 98 -14.74 -11.91 1.27
C LYS A 98 -15.49 -10.63 1.64
N LYS A 99 -14.81 -9.48 1.65
CA LYS A 99 -15.40 -8.18 1.99
C LYS A 99 -16.41 -7.71 0.96
N ILE A 100 -16.14 -7.93 -0.33
CA ILE A 100 -17.00 -7.50 -1.42
C ILE A 100 -18.25 -8.37 -1.51
N TYR A 101 -18.16 -9.67 -1.23
CA TYR A 101 -19.30 -10.57 -1.20
C TYR A 101 -20.01 -10.66 0.16
N SER A 102 -19.55 -9.91 1.14
CA SER A 102 -20.19 -9.90 2.46
C SER A 102 -21.69 -9.62 2.34
N PRO A 103 -22.54 -10.44 2.97
CA PRO A 103 -23.98 -10.23 2.96
C PRO A 103 -24.43 -9.15 3.96
N VAL A 104 -23.55 -8.70 4.85
CA VAL A 104 -23.84 -7.60 5.79
C VAL A 104 -23.07 -6.36 5.36
N ARG A 105 -23.74 -5.24 5.17
CA ARG A 105 -23.13 -3.97 4.84
C ARG A 105 -23.33 -2.98 5.97
N VAL A 106 -22.22 -2.45 6.49
CA VAL A 106 -22.21 -1.24 7.31
C VAL A 106 -21.93 -0.07 6.36
N THR A 107 -22.86 0.86 6.28
CA THR A 107 -22.75 2.04 5.41
C THR A 107 -22.40 3.31 6.16
N THR A 108 -22.40 3.26 7.49
CA THR A 108 -21.96 4.35 8.37
C THR A 108 -20.45 4.54 8.28
N GLY A 109 -20.04 5.78 8.07
CA GLY A 109 -18.65 6.22 8.16
C GLY A 109 -18.22 6.52 9.60
N ALA A 110 -17.44 7.59 9.81
CA ALA A 110 -17.09 8.04 11.16
C ALA A 110 -18.30 8.55 11.94
N LEU A 111 -18.36 8.20 13.23
CA LEU A 111 -19.40 8.59 14.17
C LEU A 111 -18.93 9.73 15.09
N SER A 112 -19.87 10.51 15.61
CA SER A 112 -19.60 11.40 16.75
C SER A 112 -19.75 10.65 18.07
N PRO A 113 -18.93 10.95 19.09
CA PRO A 113 -19.10 10.37 20.43
C PRO A 113 -20.48 10.68 20.99
N ALA A 114 -21.22 9.65 21.41
CA ALA A 114 -22.54 9.76 22.00
C ALA A 114 -22.84 8.52 22.86
N ASN A 115 -23.75 8.69 23.84
CA ASN A 115 -24.20 7.56 24.67
C ASN A 115 -24.98 6.50 23.88
N GLU A 116 -25.49 6.85 22.70
CA GLU A 116 -26.08 5.92 21.74
C GLU A 116 -25.43 6.12 20.38
N LEU A 117 -24.75 5.11 19.87
CA LEU A 117 -24.22 5.07 18.52
C LEU A 117 -25.25 4.43 17.60
N VAL A 118 -25.48 5.05 16.45
CA VAL A 118 -26.44 4.58 15.42
C VAL A 118 -25.67 4.21 14.18
N ILE A 119 -25.78 2.94 13.77
CA ILE A 119 -25.05 2.34 12.66
C ILE A 119 -26.04 1.90 11.58
N ASP A 120 -25.92 2.45 10.38
CA ASP A 120 -26.75 2.06 9.25
C ASP A 120 -26.28 0.74 8.65
N LEU A 121 -27.20 -0.20 8.49
CA LEU A 121 -26.99 -1.55 7.96
C LEU A 121 -27.79 -1.78 6.69
N GLU A 122 -27.29 -2.67 5.83
CA GLU A 122 -28.02 -3.27 4.72
C GLU A 122 -27.84 -4.80 4.78
N ASN A 123 -28.97 -5.54 4.78
CA ASN A 123 -28.98 -6.99 4.69
C ASN A 123 -28.96 -7.41 3.23
N ARG A 124 -27.86 -8.03 2.76
CA ARG A 124 -27.72 -8.59 1.40
C ARG A 124 -27.78 -10.12 1.39
N TYR A 125 -28.17 -10.75 2.48
CA TYR A 125 -28.52 -12.17 2.46
C TYR A 125 -29.74 -12.39 1.53
N THR A 126 -29.86 -13.60 1.03
CA THR A 126 -31.01 -13.98 0.21
C THR A 126 -32.14 -14.57 1.03
N TYR A 127 -31.80 -15.22 2.17
CA TYR A 127 -32.76 -15.98 2.95
C TYR A 127 -32.61 -15.83 4.48
N THR A 128 -31.60 -15.10 4.94
CA THR A 128 -31.27 -14.99 6.38
C THR A 128 -31.62 -13.59 6.88
N ASN A 129 -32.46 -13.48 7.90
CA ASN A 129 -32.67 -12.23 8.62
C ASN A 129 -31.43 -11.92 9.47
N LEU A 130 -31.09 -10.65 9.69
CA LEU A 130 -29.94 -10.27 10.52
C LEU A 130 -30.15 -10.59 12.01
N ASP A 131 -31.36 -10.85 12.47
CA ASP A 131 -31.67 -11.29 13.84
C ASP A 131 -31.15 -12.71 14.13
N GLU A 132 -30.92 -13.52 13.09
CA GLU A 132 -30.31 -14.84 13.20
C GLU A 132 -28.79 -14.76 13.49
N LEU A 133 -28.16 -13.60 13.24
CA LEU A 133 -26.73 -13.42 13.43
C LEU A 133 -26.42 -13.04 14.89
N ARG A 134 -25.32 -13.56 15.40
CA ARG A 134 -24.76 -13.05 16.65
C ARG A 134 -23.93 -11.80 16.36
N ILE A 135 -24.48 -10.63 16.68
CA ILE A 135 -23.80 -9.35 16.53
C ILE A 135 -23.12 -9.01 17.87
N THR A 136 -21.80 -8.87 17.85
CA THR A 136 -21.01 -8.45 19.02
C THR A 136 -20.30 -7.14 18.73
N TRP A 137 -20.08 -6.35 19.78
CA TRP A 137 -19.37 -5.09 19.67
C TRP A 137 -18.38 -4.89 20.81
N THR A 138 -17.33 -4.10 20.54
CA THR A 138 -16.34 -3.66 21.53
C THR A 138 -16.02 -2.18 21.31
N TYR A 139 -15.99 -1.43 22.42
CA TYR A 139 -15.64 -0.01 22.44
C TYR A 139 -14.73 0.26 23.66
N GLY A 140 -13.41 0.30 23.45
CA GLY A 140 -12.46 0.29 24.55
C GLY A 140 -12.59 -0.94 25.43
N GLU A 141 -12.94 -0.75 26.70
CA GLU A 141 -13.19 -1.84 27.65
C GLU A 141 -14.65 -2.31 27.64
N GLU A 142 -15.56 -1.50 27.09
CA GLU A 142 -16.97 -1.87 26.98
C GLU A 142 -17.17 -2.88 25.84
N LYS A 143 -18.02 -3.86 26.09
CA LYS A 143 -18.40 -4.89 25.12
C LYS A 143 -19.81 -5.37 25.35
N GLY A 144 -20.44 -5.86 24.30
CA GLY A 144 -21.79 -6.38 24.41
C GLY A 144 -22.26 -7.08 23.13
N THR A 145 -23.55 -7.40 23.14
CA THR A 145 -24.27 -7.87 21.97
C THR A 145 -25.26 -6.82 21.51
N ALA A 146 -25.58 -6.84 20.24
CA ALA A 146 -26.59 -5.99 19.65
C ALA A 146 -27.54 -6.84 18.79
N PHE A 147 -28.68 -6.27 18.42
CA PHE A 147 -29.74 -6.94 17.69
C PHE A 147 -30.20 -6.10 16.54
N ALA A 148 -30.40 -6.69 15.38
CA ALA A 148 -30.97 -6.05 14.20
C ALA A 148 -31.95 -7.01 13.53
N ASP A 149 -33.22 -6.64 13.51
CA ASP A 149 -34.27 -7.33 12.77
C ASP A 149 -34.40 -6.68 11.39
N LEU A 150 -33.74 -7.28 10.40
CA LEU A 150 -33.74 -6.81 9.03
C LEU A 150 -33.87 -8.01 8.09
N GLU A 151 -34.95 -8.04 7.36
CA GLU A 151 -35.23 -9.05 6.34
C GLU A 151 -34.24 -8.95 5.15
N PRO A 152 -34.07 -10.02 4.35
CA PRO A 152 -33.29 -9.98 3.13
C PRO A 152 -33.63 -8.79 2.22
N GLY A 153 -32.60 -8.01 1.85
CA GLY A 153 -32.73 -6.82 1.02
C GLY A 153 -33.10 -5.54 1.77
N GLU A 154 -33.39 -5.61 3.05
CA GLU A 154 -33.75 -4.43 3.85
C GLU A 154 -32.54 -3.62 4.32
N LYS A 155 -32.83 -2.35 4.62
CA LYS A 155 -31.92 -1.39 5.25
C LYS A 155 -32.51 -0.92 6.56
N GLY A 156 -31.67 -0.74 7.57
CA GLY A 156 -32.10 -0.28 8.87
C GLY A 156 -30.92 0.13 9.75
N GLN A 157 -31.17 0.18 11.06
CA GLN A 157 -30.19 0.72 12.00
C GLN A 157 -29.94 -0.25 13.15
N LEU A 158 -28.65 -0.37 13.48
CA LEU A 158 -28.17 -1.00 14.72
C LEU A 158 -27.90 0.11 15.73
N ARG A 159 -28.36 -0.05 16.96
CA ARG A 159 -28.14 0.90 18.05
C ARG A 159 -27.32 0.29 19.16
N ILE A 160 -26.26 0.98 19.58
CA ILE A 160 -25.34 0.55 20.62
C ILE A 160 -25.31 1.64 21.69
N ARG A 161 -25.63 1.26 22.93
CA ARG A 161 -25.56 2.16 24.09
C ARG A 161 -24.22 2.00 24.78
N LEU A 162 -23.57 3.13 25.02
CA LEU A 162 -22.29 3.25 25.70
C LEU A 162 -22.46 3.94 27.04
N ALA A 163 -21.75 3.46 28.06
CA ALA A 163 -21.67 4.14 29.35
C ALA A 163 -20.66 5.30 29.31
N HIS A 164 -19.57 5.13 28.56
CA HIS A 164 -18.43 6.05 28.52
C HIS A 164 -17.98 6.36 27.09
N PRO A 165 -18.72 7.16 26.32
CA PRO A 165 -18.42 7.44 24.93
C PRO A 165 -17.09 8.19 24.72
N GLU A 166 -16.50 8.76 25.78
CA GLU A 166 -15.22 9.49 25.77
C GLU A 166 -13.99 8.59 25.94
N LYS A 167 -14.18 7.30 26.35
CA LYS A 167 -13.05 6.41 26.72
C LYS A 167 -12.39 5.69 25.56
N ALA A 168 -13.00 5.71 24.39
CA ALA A 168 -12.42 5.11 23.20
C ALA A 168 -12.76 5.97 21.97
N ASN A 169 -12.16 5.64 20.84
CA ASN A 169 -12.34 6.37 19.60
C ASN A 169 -12.64 5.45 18.40
N GLU A 170 -12.84 4.16 18.65
CA GLU A 170 -13.14 3.15 17.63
C GLU A 170 -14.15 2.13 18.16
N LEU A 171 -15.18 1.86 17.36
CA LEU A 171 -16.16 0.81 17.60
C LEU A 171 -15.84 -0.38 16.69
N TYR A 172 -15.54 -1.52 17.29
CA TYR A 172 -15.42 -2.79 16.56
C TYR A 172 -16.77 -3.52 16.58
N LEU A 173 -17.17 -4.03 15.41
CA LEU A 173 -18.37 -4.85 15.20
C LEU A 173 -17.98 -6.17 14.54
N SER A 174 -18.59 -7.26 15.01
CA SER A 174 -18.47 -8.59 14.39
C SER A 174 -19.85 -9.22 14.21
N PHE A 175 -20.10 -9.75 13.03
CA PHE A 175 -21.32 -10.43 12.61
C PHE A 175 -21.03 -11.92 12.41
N ALA A 176 -21.39 -12.75 13.37
CA ALA A 176 -21.20 -14.19 13.31
C ALA A 176 -22.47 -14.89 12.83
N ASP A 177 -22.33 -15.63 11.73
CA ASP A 177 -23.40 -16.43 11.14
C ASP A 177 -23.68 -17.70 11.96
N PRO A 178 -24.91 -18.14 12.14
CA PRO A 178 -25.25 -19.35 12.90
C PRO A 178 -24.63 -20.64 12.33
N ARG A 179 -24.19 -20.61 11.06
CA ARG A 179 -23.46 -21.72 10.42
C ARG A 179 -22.00 -21.84 10.86
N GLY A 180 -21.52 -20.95 11.76
CA GLY A 180 -20.23 -21.06 12.43
C GLY A 180 -19.08 -20.29 11.79
N PHE A 181 -19.34 -19.32 10.93
CA PHE A 181 -18.34 -18.44 10.37
C PHE A 181 -18.64 -16.96 10.65
N THR A 182 -17.63 -16.11 10.60
CA THR A 182 -17.80 -14.66 10.67
C THR A 182 -18.17 -14.13 9.27
N ALA A 183 -19.39 -13.59 9.16
CA ALA A 183 -19.88 -13.00 7.91
C ALA A 183 -19.11 -11.73 7.57
N ASP A 184 -18.97 -10.82 8.54
CA ASP A 184 -18.15 -9.62 8.38
C ASP A 184 -17.71 -9.00 9.71
N GLU A 185 -16.75 -8.07 9.61
CA GLU A 185 -16.19 -7.32 10.73
C GLU A 185 -15.91 -5.88 10.29
N TYR A 186 -16.18 -4.94 11.17
CA TYR A 186 -15.98 -3.51 10.92
C TYR A 186 -15.31 -2.83 12.11
N LEU A 187 -14.43 -1.89 11.81
CA LEU A 187 -13.89 -0.94 12.77
C LEU A 187 -14.36 0.45 12.34
N ILE A 188 -15.21 1.08 13.13
CA ILE A 188 -15.83 2.37 12.83
C ILE A 188 -15.19 3.44 13.71
N PRO A 189 -14.59 4.49 13.13
CA PRO A 189 -14.03 5.59 13.90
C PRO A 189 -15.13 6.35 14.66
N VAL A 190 -14.87 6.71 15.92
CA VAL A 190 -15.75 7.52 16.76
C VAL A 190 -14.99 8.77 17.23
N GLY A 191 -15.47 9.94 16.88
CA GLY A 191 -14.80 11.19 17.20
C GLY A 191 -13.55 11.47 16.37
N ARG A 192 -12.69 12.33 16.90
CA ARG A 192 -11.46 12.72 16.21
C ARG A 192 -10.41 11.62 16.30
N GLN A 193 -9.99 11.13 15.17
CA GLN A 193 -8.85 10.21 15.08
C GLN A 193 -7.54 10.99 15.21
N VAL A 194 -6.68 10.57 16.13
CA VAL A 194 -5.31 11.08 16.19
C VAL A 194 -4.48 10.26 15.21
N GLN A 195 -4.18 10.86 14.08
CA GLN A 195 -3.56 10.15 12.95
C GLN A 195 -2.04 10.21 12.96
N ASN A 196 -1.43 11.14 13.68
CA ASN A 196 0.02 11.36 13.66
C ASN A 196 0.51 11.99 14.97
N GLU A 197 1.04 11.19 15.89
CA GLU A 197 1.64 11.63 17.15
C GLU A 197 3.18 11.57 17.09
N LEU A 198 3.76 12.03 15.97
CA LEU A 198 5.22 12.10 15.92
C LEU A 198 5.72 13.18 16.89
N GLN A 199 6.60 12.75 17.78
CA GLN A 199 7.22 13.67 18.74
C GLN A 199 7.96 14.80 18.02
N ALA A 200 7.89 16.00 18.58
CA ALA A 200 8.69 17.12 18.10
C ALA A 200 10.18 16.79 18.26
N LEU A 201 10.96 17.02 17.22
CA LEU A 201 12.40 16.85 17.29
C LEU A 201 13.03 18.02 18.07
N PRO A 202 14.18 17.78 18.75
CA PRO A 202 14.89 18.82 19.48
C PRO A 202 15.29 19.97 18.56
N THR A 203 15.07 21.20 19.00
CA THR A 203 15.57 22.39 18.32
C THR A 203 17.04 22.62 18.68
N ALA A 204 17.88 22.77 17.69
CA ALA A 204 19.30 23.11 17.81
C ALA A 204 19.76 23.74 16.49
N SER A 205 20.91 24.40 16.49
CA SER A 205 21.48 24.97 15.28
C SER A 205 22.37 23.97 14.54
N THR A 206 22.30 24.01 13.21
CA THR A 206 23.21 23.27 12.34
C THR A 206 24.48 24.04 12.05
N ARG A 207 25.53 23.31 11.68
CA ARG A 207 26.79 23.88 11.14
C ARG A 207 26.98 23.34 9.73
N LEU A 208 27.29 24.24 8.80
CA LEU A 208 27.65 23.89 7.43
C LEU A 208 29.17 24.03 7.26
N LYS A 209 29.77 22.95 6.74
CA LYS A 209 31.17 22.95 6.30
C LYS A 209 31.25 22.56 4.84
N GLU A 210 31.87 23.37 4.03
CA GLU A 210 32.11 23.09 2.62
C GLU A 210 33.46 22.37 2.47
N LYS A 211 33.47 21.25 1.74
CA LYS A 211 34.66 20.53 1.30
C LYS A 211 34.75 20.57 -0.22
N LYS A 212 35.83 20.10 -0.81
CA LYS A 212 36.06 20.11 -2.25
C LYS A 212 34.92 19.37 -3.02
N ASP A 213 34.51 18.21 -2.53
CA ASP A 213 33.60 17.26 -3.18
C ASP A 213 32.23 17.15 -2.50
N ARG A 214 32.05 17.72 -1.31
CA ARG A 214 30.84 17.58 -0.52
C ARG A 214 30.56 18.75 0.42
N TYR A 215 29.30 18.91 0.77
CA TYR A 215 28.84 19.66 1.94
C TYR A 215 28.69 18.73 3.12
N VAL A 216 29.06 19.20 4.31
CA VAL A 216 28.90 18.49 5.58
C VAL A 216 28.05 19.34 6.50
N VAL A 217 26.89 18.87 6.85
CA VAL A 217 25.95 19.49 7.79
C VAL A 217 26.02 18.70 9.10
N THR A 218 26.22 19.39 10.22
CA THR A 218 26.29 18.74 11.55
C THR A 218 25.33 19.39 12.52
N GLY A 219 24.59 18.58 13.29
CA GLY A 219 23.81 18.95 14.46
C GLY A 219 24.48 18.46 15.76
N LYS A 220 23.71 18.27 16.83
CA LYS A 220 24.22 17.83 18.13
C LYS A 220 24.86 16.44 18.06
N ASP A 221 24.11 15.42 17.55
CA ASP A 221 24.55 14.03 17.37
C ASP A 221 24.19 13.51 15.96
N PHE A 222 24.09 14.42 15.02
CA PHE A 222 23.66 14.18 13.67
C PHE A 222 24.67 14.75 12.69
N SER A 223 24.90 14.06 11.58
CA SER A 223 25.66 14.56 10.44
C SER A 223 25.08 14.10 9.12
N CYS A 224 25.09 14.98 8.13
CA CYS A 224 24.65 14.69 6.77
C CYS A 224 25.74 15.15 5.80
N GLU A 225 26.21 14.26 4.94
CA GLU A 225 27.14 14.56 3.85
C GLU A 225 26.40 14.54 2.52
N ILE A 226 26.51 15.58 1.72
CA ILE A 226 25.86 15.74 0.42
C ILE A 226 26.92 15.98 -0.65
N SER A 227 26.86 15.23 -1.73
CA SER A 227 27.74 15.36 -2.89
C SER A 227 27.57 16.71 -3.58
N ARG A 228 28.65 17.43 -3.82
CA ARG A 228 28.65 18.62 -4.67
C ARG A 228 28.62 18.29 -6.17
N VAL A 229 28.88 17.04 -6.51
CA VAL A 229 28.89 16.55 -7.90
C VAL A 229 27.53 16.07 -8.34
N SER A 230 26.79 15.40 -7.46
CA SER A 230 25.46 14.82 -7.80
C SER A 230 24.29 15.46 -7.05
N GLY A 231 24.56 16.25 -6.01
CA GLY A 231 23.54 16.78 -5.10
C GLY A 231 22.96 15.77 -4.10
N GLN A 232 23.28 14.50 -4.25
CA GLN A 232 22.69 13.41 -3.46
C GLN A 232 23.37 13.27 -2.10
N ILE A 233 22.63 12.71 -1.16
CA ILE A 233 23.13 12.27 0.15
C ILE A 233 24.18 11.18 -0.06
N LEU A 234 25.33 11.36 0.55
CA LEU A 234 26.39 10.35 0.61
C LEU A 234 26.31 9.56 1.90
N SER A 235 25.92 10.20 3.00
CA SER A 235 25.81 9.59 4.31
C SER A 235 24.99 10.46 5.25
N VAL A 236 24.07 9.86 5.99
CA VAL A 236 23.44 10.48 7.16
C VAL A 236 23.72 9.59 8.36
N LYS A 237 24.26 10.20 9.41
CA LYS A 237 24.62 9.49 10.64
C LYS A 237 23.98 10.12 11.87
N LYS A 238 23.58 9.28 12.82
CA LYS A 238 23.25 9.66 14.19
C LYS A 238 24.28 9.01 15.12
N GLY A 239 25.06 9.85 15.80
CA GLY A 239 26.28 9.40 16.45
C GLY A 239 27.27 8.76 15.47
N LYS A 240 27.60 7.49 15.69
CA LYS A 240 28.48 6.71 14.80
C LYS A 240 27.72 5.86 13.77
N LYS A 241 26.41 5.77 13.90
CA LYS A 241 25.57 4.88 13.11
C LYS A 241 25.12 5.54 11.82
N GLU A 242 25.33 4.86 10.69
CA GLU A 242 24.81 5.28 9.41
C GLU A 242 23.35 4.88 9.28
N ILE A 243 22.51 5.83 8.83
CA ILE A 243 21.06 5.68 8.72
C ILE A 243 20.60 5.77 7.26
N LEU A 244 21.14 6.74 6.50
CA LEU A 244 20.93 6.84 5.06
C LEU A 244 22.27 6.85 4.34
N ASN A 245 22.32 6.27 3.16
CA ASN A 245 23.54 6.23 2.34
C ASN A 245 23.25 6.46 0.84
N GLY A 246 22.12 7.11 0.52
CA GLY A 246 21.79 7.51 -0.85
C GLY A 246 20.47 8.25 -0.97
N GLY A 247 20.27 8.88 -2.13
CA GLY A 247 19.10 9.68 -2.48
C GLY A 247 19.24 11.17 -2.12
N PRO A 248 18.20 12.00 -2.30
CA PRO A 248 17.02 11.67 -3.08
C PRO A 248 17.30 11.64 -4.59
N TRP A 249 16.60 10.79 -5.31
CA TRP A 249 16.51 10.89 -6.78
C TRP A 249 15.09 10.58 -7.23
N LEU A 250 14.72 11.13 -8.39
CA LEU A 250 13.42 10.87 -8.97
C LEU A 250 13.37 9.44 -9.52
N MET A 251 12.30 8.74 -9.23
CA MET A 251 11.93 7.48 -9.86
C MET A 251 10.56 7.63 -10.49
N ALA A 252 10.43 7.24 -11.75
CA ALA A 252 9.17 7.11 -12.44
C ALA A 252 9.11 5.71 -13.08
N LEU A 253 8.41 4.78 -12.46
CA LEU A 253 8.21 3.46 -13.06
C LEU A 253 7.20 3.58 -14.19
N PRO A 254 7.48 3.08 -15.39
CA PRO A 254 6.52 3.12 -16.48
C PRO A 254 5.38 2.15 -16.21
N LEU A 255 4.25 2.46 -16.79
CA LEU A 255 3.17 1.53 -16.95
C LEU A 255 3.58 0.53 -18.04
N THR A 256 3.77 -0.73 -17.69
CA THR A 256 4.04 -1.76 -18.68
C THR A 256 2.81 -2.00 -19.56
N GLY A 257 3.01 -2.54 -20.75
CA GLY A 257 1.99 -2.64 -21.79
C GLY A 257 0.86 -3.62 -21.55
N GLY A 258 0.45 -3.81 -20.29
CA GLY A 258 -0.74 -4.59 -19.93
C GLY A 258 -0.73 -6.01 -20.43
N GLY A 259 0.29 -6.71 -20.08
CA GLY A 259 0.36 -8.12 -19.89
C GLY A 259 -0.32 -9.10 -20.81
N CYS A 260 -0.65 -8.74 -22.01
CA CYS A 260 -1.05 -9.73 -22.98
C CYS A 260 0.13 -10.38 -23.65
N TYR A 261 -0.04 -11.66 -24.01
CA TYR A 261 0.82 -12.32 -24.97
C TYR A 261 1.32 -11.36 -26.07
N PRO A 262 2.56 -11.30 -26.38
CA PRO A 262 3.74 -12.05 -25.94
C PRO A 262 4.61 -11.32 -24.92
N ASN A 263 4.14 -10.23 -24.32
CA ASN A 263 4.93 -9.32 -23.48
C ASN A 263 5.03 -9.76 -22.02
N HIS A 264 4.79 -11.02 -21.74
CA HIS A 264 4.97 -11.64 -20.42
C HIS A 264 6.44 -11.84 -20.07
N ASN A 265 7.29 -10.88 -20.34
CA ASN A 265 8.68 -11.03 -19.98
C ASN A 265 8.83 -10.96 -18.46
N ALA A 266 8.99 -12.14 -17.85
CA ALA A 266 9.48 -12.27 -16.49
C ALA A 266 10.83 -11.56 -16.26
N ASN A 267 11.48 -11.15 -17.34
CA ASN A 267 12.74 -10.43 -17.38
C ASN A 267 12.60 -8.91 -17.53
N THR A 268 11.40 -8.35 -17.46
CA THR A 268 11.27 -6.89 -17.39
C THR A 268 11.96 -6.42 -16.12
N PRO A 269 12.94 -5.50 -16.20
CA PRO A 269 13.64 -5.01 -15.03
C PRO A 269 12.65 -4.48 -13.98
N VAL A 270 12.92 -4.73 -12.72
CA VAL A 270 12.13 -4.21 -11.58
C VAL A 270 12.02 -2.71 -11.65
N PHE A 271 13.07 -2.10 -12.17
CA PHE A 271 13.22 -0.68 -12.45
C PHE A 271 13.64 -0.59 -13.89
N ASN A 272 12.93 0.22 -14.63
CA ASN A 272 13.37 0.53 -15.99
C ASN A 272 14.33 1.72 -15.98
N ASP A 273 14.78 2.09 -17.18
CA ASP A 273 15.79 3.13 -17.38
C ASP A 273 15.25 4.57 -17.25
N LEU A 274 13.97 4.77 -16.91
CA LEU A 274 13.44 6.12 -16.66
C LEU A 274 14.13 6.73 -15.44
N CYS A 275 14.51 7.99 -15.58
CA CYS A 275 15.22 8.75 -14.55
C CYS A 275 16.54 8.11 -14.08
N SER A 276 17.24 7.37 -14.96
CA SER A 276 18.51 6.71 -14.64
C SER A 276 19.73 7.56 -14.91
N ASP A 277 19.61 8.62 -15.74
CA ASP A 277 20.70 9.39 -16.33
C ASP A 277 20.83 10.81 -15.72
N TRP A 278 20.69 10.94 -14.40
CA TRP A 278 20.74 12.21 -13.71
C TRP A 278 21.98 13.05 -14.09
N LYS A 279 21.74 14.24 -14.60
CA LYS A 279 22.77 15.24 -14.93
C LYS A 279 22.52 16.47 -14.09
N VAL A 280 23.41 16.69 -13.13
CA VAL A 280 23.33 17.85 -12.26
C VAL A 280 23.79 19.08 -13.03
N GLU A 281 23.07 20.18 -12.86
CA GLU A 281 23.43 21.51 -13.41
C GLU A 281 23.97 22.41 -12.30
N LYS A 282 23.41 22.31 -11.08
CA LYS A 282 23.76 23.19 -9.98
C LYS A 282 23.54 22.50 -8.63
N VAL A 283 24.51 22.69 -7.73
CA VAL A 283 24.39 22.30 -6.30
C VAL A 283 24.91 23.45 -5.46
N GLU A 284 24.05 23.98 -4.60
CA GLU A 284 24.39 25.09 -3.68
C GLU A 284 23.89 24.76 -2.28
N ALA A 285 24.66 25.11 -1.24
CA ALA A 285 24.23 25.01 0.13
C ALA A 285 24.35 26.37 0.83
N VAL A 286 23.29 26.73 1.55
CA VAL A 286 23.24 27.96 2.34
C VAL A 286 22.68 27.72 3.73
N ARG A 287 23.12 28.50 4.71
CA ARG A 287 22.47 28.53 6.02
C ARG A 287 21.18 29.36 5.93
N GLN A 288 20.10 28.82 6.50
CA GLN A 288 18.82 29.48 6.61
C GLN A 288 18.34 29.43 8.08
N GLY A 289 18.70 30.45 8.85
CA GLY A 289 18.49 30.45 10.29
C GLY A 289 19.31 29.34 10.98
N ASP A 290 18.62 28.46 11.68
CA ASP A 290 19.20 27.30 12.36
C ASP A 290 19.39 26.07 11.46
N ASP A 291 18.84 26.10 10.25
CA ASP A 291 18.86 24.99 9.30
C ASP A 291 19.87 25.24 8.17
N VAL A 292 20.15 24.19 7.41
CA VAL A 292 20.88 24.26 6.13
C VAL A 292 19.94 23.86 5.00
N LEU A 293 19.93 24.66 3.94
CA LEU A 293 19.22 24.38 2.70
C LEU A 293 20.22 24.06 1.60
N VAL A 294 20.09 22.88 1.00
CA VAL A 294 20.84 22.46 -0.19
C VAL A 294 19.91 22.45 -1.39
N LYS A 295 20.21 23.29 -2.37
CA LYS A 295 19.46 23.41 -3.63
C LYS A 295 20.16 22.65 -4.72
N VAL A 296 19.43 21.80 -5.43
CA VAL A 296 19.94 20.96 -6.49
C VAL A 296 19.05 21.10 -7.70
N ALA A 297 19.64 21.46 -8.84
CA ALA A 297 18.97 21.52 -10.14
C ALA A 297 19.66 20.61 -11.14
N GLY A 298 18.90 20.04 -12.05
CA GLY A 298 19.41 19.16 -13.09
C GLY A 298 18.32 18.54 -13.94
N ALA A 299 18.71 17.58 -14.75
CA ALA A 299 17.80 16.92 -15.66
C ALA A 299 18.09 15.41 -15.76
N TYR A 300 17.03 14.67 -16.02
CA TYR A 300 16.99 13.35 -16.60
C TYR A 300 16.63 13.48 -18.08
N LYS A 301 16.66 12.38 -18.81
CA LYS A 301 16.15 12.36 -20.18
C LYS A 301 14.67 12.76 -20.26
N GLU A 302 13.87 12.26 -19.31
CA GLU A 302 12.41 12.40 -19.31
C GLU A 302 11.92 13.62 -18.50
N PHE A 303 12.74 14.15 -17.58
CA PHE A 303 12.35 15.22 -16.67
C PHE A 303 13.46 16.22 -16.43
N SER A 304 13.12 17.50 -16.27
CA SER A 304 14.05 18.52 -15.78
C SER A 304 13.46 19.26 -14.59
N GLY A 305 14.29 19.65 -13.64
CA GLY A 305 13.80 20.37 -12.46
C GLY A 305 14.80 20.43 -11.32
N SER A 306 14.27 20.51 -10.12
CA SER A 306 15.08 20.71 -8.93
C SER A 306 14.48 20.04 -7.71
N TYR A 307 15.32 19.88 -6.70
CA TYR A 307 14.87 19.64 -5.33
C TYR A 307 15.68 20.47 -4.34
N ASP A 308 15.01 20.86 -3.28
CA ASP A 308 15.56 21.59 -2.15
C ASP A 308 15.56 20.67 -0.93
N LEU A 309 16.74 20.35 -0.41
CA LEU A 309 16.92 19.53 0.79
C LEU A 309 17.20 20.45 1.99
N LYS A 310 16.22 20.62 2.87
CA LYS A 310 16.34 21.33 4.12
C LYS A 310 16.71 20.37 5.24
N ILE A 311 17.74 20.67 6.00
CA ILE A 311 18.32 19.81 7.04
C ILE A 311 18.29 20.58 8.35
N ASN A 312 17.58 20.06 9.34
CA ASN A 312 17.58 20.61 10.69
C ASN A 312 18.53 19.84 11.62
N ALA A 313 18.84 20.43 12.76
CA ALA A 313 19.77 19.83 13.72
C ALA A 313 19.22 18.63 14.50
N GLY A 314 17.93 18.40 14.44
CA GLY A 314 17.25 17.25 15.06
C GLY A 314 17.27 15.99 14.20
N GLY A 315 17.81 16.05 12.97
CA GLY A 315 17.85 14.91 12.06
C GLY A 315 16.60 14.79 11.17
N GLU A 316 15.87 15.89 10.97
CA GLU A 316 14.80 15.96 9.97
C GLU A 316 15.35 16.48 8.65
N LEU A 317 15.04 15.77 7.59
CA LEU A 317 15.36 16.07 6.20
C LEU A 317 14.04 16.34 5.47
N SER A 318 13.77 17.61 5.12
CA SER A 318 12.62 17.98 4.30
C SER A 318 13.06 18.18 2.87
N VAL A 319 12.47 17.45 1.93
CA VAL A 319 12.79 17.55 0.51
C VAL A 319 11.58 18.07 -0.24
N THR A 320 11.69 19.30 -0.75
CA THR A 320 10.71 19.85 -1.70
C THR A 320 11.26 19.65 -3.11
N TYR A 321 10.45 19.12 -4.02
CA TYR A 321 10.89 18.87 -5.39
C TYR A 321 9.89 19.39 -6.42
N SER A 322 10.38 19.71 -7.61
CA SER A 322 9.57 20.12 -8.75
C SER A 322 10.30 19.72 -10.04
N PHE A 323 9.64 18.92 -10.88
CA PHE A 323 10.15 18.47 -12.15
C PHE A 323 9.09 18.63 -13.25
N ASP A 324 9.51 19.11 -14.40
CA ASP A 324 8.69 19.21 -15.61
C ASP A 324 9.00 18.04 -16.55
N ALA A 325 7.98 17.39 -17.08
CA ALA A 325 8.14 16.33 -18.06
C ALA A 325 8.64 16.90 -19.40
N LEU A 326 9.71 16.33 -19.95
CA LEU A 326 10.31 16.72 -21.21
C LEU A 326 9.69 15.99 -22.42
N GLU A 327 9.07 14.86 -22.15
CA GLU A 327 8.35 14.03 -23.12
C GLU A 327 7.10 13.43 -22.47
N GLU A 328 6.29 12.71 -23.25
CA GLU A 328 5.15 11.98 -22.69
C GLU A 328 5.64 10.76 -21.87
N VAL A 329 5.17 10.67 -20.64
CA VAL A 329 5.47 9.55 -19.72
C VAL A 329 4.16 9.01 -19.15
N ASN A 330 3.97 7.71 -19.22
CA ASN A 330 2.82 7.06 -18.59
C ASN A 330 3.30 6.21 -17.41
N PRO A 331 3.42 6.79 -16.20
CA PRO A 331 3.99 6.10 -15.06
C PRO A 331 2.97 5.25 -14.32
N ARG A 332 3.42 4.13 -13.78
CA ARG A 332 2.71 3.35 -12.76
C ARG A 332 2.90 3.91 -11.36
N GLN A 333 4.07 4.46 -11.09
CA GLN A 333 4.46 4.96 -9.78
C GLN A 333 5.57 6.01 -9.94
N TRP A 334 5.51 7.11 -9.21
CA TRP A 334 6.61 8.08 -9.19
C TRP A 334 6.78 8.76 -7.86
N ARG A 335 7.94 9.25 -7.59
CA ARG A 335 8.47 10.26 -6.68
C ARG A 335 9.93 9.99 -6.32
N LEU A 336 10.31 10.32 -5.08
CA LEU A 336 11.70 10.27 -4.64
C LEU A 336 12.03 8.97 -3.90
N VAL A 337 13.19 8.45 -4.23
CA VAL A 337 13.81 7.26 -3.64
C VAL A 337 14.99 7.65 -2.77
N PHE A 338 15.16 6.93 -1.69
CA PHE A 338 16.30 7.01 -0.78
C PHE A 338 16.90 5.61 -0.54
N GLU A 339 18.13 5.57 -0.04
CA GLU A 339 18.81 4.33 0.35
C GLU A 339 19.17 4.32 1.83
N ALA A 340 19.05 3.14 2.41
CA ALA A 340 19.47 2.84 3.77
C ALA A 340 20.34 1.57 3.80
N PRO A 341 21.22 1.40 4.82
CA PRO A 341 21.94 0.16 5.02
C PRO A 341 21.00 -1.05 5.13
N VAL A 342 21.46 -2.22 4.69
CA VAL A 342 20.67 -3.48 4.72
C VAL A 342 20.22 -3.88 6.14
N SER A 343 20.88 -3.36 7.18
CA SER A 343 20.47 -3.59 8.58
C SER A 343 19.11 -2.99 8.94
N TYR A 344 18.55 -2.11 8.10
CA TYR A 344 17.20 -1.58 8.23
C TYR A 344 16.19 -2.53 7.56
N ASP A 345 16.19 -3.76 8.01
CA ASP A 345 15.54 -4.93 7.42
C ASP A 345 14.06 -5.11 7.82
N LYS A 346 13.49 -4.14 8.56
CA LYS A 346 12.08 -4.12 8.94
C LYS A 346 11.43 -2.83 8.50
N THR A 347 10.29 -2.94 7.80
CA THR A 347 9.43 -1.80 7.49
C THR A 347 8.24 -1.77 8.45
N PHE A 348 7.74 -0.57 8.77
CA PHE A 348 6.57 -0.36 9.60
C PHE A 348 5.70 0.75 9.03
N TRP A 349 4.41 0.74 9.34
CA TRP A 349 3.48 1.73 8.79
C TRP A 349 2.20 1.88 9.61
N ARG A 350 1.54 3.03 9.42
CA ARG A 350 0.12 3.29 9.64
C ARG A 350 -0.46 3.93 8.40
N ARG A 351 -1.58 3.40 7.91
CA ARG A 351 -2.21 3.82 6.65
C ARG A 351 -3.72 3.71 6.71
N ASP A 352 -4.41 4.35 5.77
CA ASP A 352 -5.82 4.07 5.51
C ASP A 352 -5.93 2.88 4.53
N GLY A 353 -6.68 1.88 4.91
CA GLY A 353 -7.03 0.73 4.08
C GLY A 353 -8.30 0.96 3.29
N MET A 354 -8.57 0.12 2.28
CA MET A 354 -9.88 0.05 1.62
C MET A 354 -10.94 -0.51 2.57
N TRP A 355 -10.54 -1.42 3.44
CA TRP A 355 -11.35 -2.01 4.50
C TRP A 355 -10.84 -1.55 5.86
N SER A 356 -11.72 -1.49 6.84
CA SER A 356 -11.34 -1.12 8.20
C SER A 356 -10.71 -2.27 8.98
N VAL A 357 -11.00 -3.53 8.60
CA VAL A 357 -10.45 -4.74 9.23
C VAL A 357 -9.75 -5.60 8.19
N TYR A 358 -8.60 -6.14 8.56
CA TYR A 358 -7.79 -7.07 7.77
C TYR A 358 -7.21 -8.17 8.65
N PRO A 359 -6.90 -9.36 8.12
CA PRO A 359 -6.07 -10.36 8.81
C PRO A 359 -4.71 -9.79 9.22
N ALA A 360 -4.17 -10.28 10.31
CA ALA A 360 -2.92 -9.78 10.90
C ALA A 360 -1.70 -9.91 9.95
N ASP A 361 -1.72 -10.90 9.07
CA ASP A 361 -0.67 -11.17 8.07
C ASP A 361 -0.99 -10.61 6.68
N HIS A 362 -2.08 -9.87 6.54
CA HIS A 362 -2.46 -9.29 5.25
C HIS A 362 -1.57 -8.10 4.89
N ILE A 363 -1.04 -8.07 3.65
CA ILE A 363 -0.13 -7.01 3.17
C ILE A 363 -0.76 -5.60 3.19
N SER A 364 -2.10 -5.49 3.16
CA SER A 364 -2.83 -4.22 3.15
C SER A 364 -3.40 -3.82 4.50
N ARG A 365 -3.01 -4.46 5.61
CA ARG A 365 -3.47 -4.09 6.96
C ARG A 365 -3.14 -2.62 7.28
N PRO A 366 -3.99 -1.93 8.05
CA PRO A 366 -3.83 -0.49 8.33
C PRO A 366 -2.59 -0.17 9.16
N VAL A 367 -2.22 -1.05 10.08
CA VAL A 367 -1.04 -0.92 10.94
C VAL A 367 -0.26 -2.22 10.89
N GLY A 368 1.05 -2.13 10.78
CA GLY A 368 1.87 -3.34 10.77
C GLY A 368 3.35 -3.11 10.64
N GLU A 369 4.05 -4.24 10.69
CA GLU A 369 5.47 -4.37 10.42
C GLU A 369 5.70 -5.57 9.50
N ALA A 370 6.73 -5.50 8.67
CA ALA A 370 7.17 -6.60 7.83
C ALA A 370 8.69 -6.73 7.84
N CYS A 371 9.16 -7.97 7.80
CA CYS A 371 10.59 -8.26 7.70
C CYS A 371 11.02 -8.40 6.24
N LEU A 372 12.23 -7.97 5.94
CA LEU A 372 12.87 -8.20 4.65
C LEU A 372 12.88 -9.70 4.33
N PHE A 373 13.36 -10.50 5.28
CA PHE A 373 13.28 -11.96 5.27
C PHE A 373 12.83 -12.42 6.66
N TYR A 374 12.07 -13.50 6.69
CA TYR A 374 11.61 -14.10 7.96
C TYR A 374 12.57 -15.22 8.36
N GLU A 375 12.95 -15.24 9.64
CA GLU A 375 13.83 -16.25 10.20
C GLU A 375 13.19 -17.65 10.09
N GLY A 376 14.00 -18.67 9.84
CA GLY A 376 13.54 -20.06 9.75
C GLY A 376 12.91 -20.45 8.43
N LEU A 377 12.76 -19.54 7.47
CA LEU A 377 12.31 -19.90 6.13
C LEU A 377 13.46 -20.45 5.29
N PRO A 378 13.21 -21.53 4.52
CA PRO A 378 14.25 -22.11 3.66
C PRO A 378 14.59 -21.13 2.53
N ALA A 379 15.86 -21.00 2.21
CA ALA A 379 16.34 -20.15 1.12
C ALA A 379 15.74 -20.52 -0.25
N LYS A 380 15.33 -21.76 -0.41
CA LYS A 380 14.63 -22.29 -1.59
C LYS A 380 13.54 -23.24 -1.12
N VAL A 381 12.31 -22.93 -1.49
CA VAL A 381 11.17 -23.81 -1.24
C VAL A 381 11.18 -24.93 -2.27
N ASP A 382 11.08 -26.19 -1.82
CA ASP A 382 10.76 -27.29 -2.72
C ASP A 382 9.32 -27.11 -3.21
N PRO A 383 9.08 -26.94 -4.51
CA PRO A 383 7.76 -26.70 -5.06
C PRO A 383 6.75 -27.83 -4.79
N ARG A 384 7.22 -29.00 -4.32
CA ARG A 384 6.40 -30.15 -3.95
C ARG A 384 5.99 -30.16 -2.48
N THR A 385 6.50 -29.22 -1.69
CA THR A 385 6.23 -29.15 -0.24
C THR A 385 5.31 -27.97 0.06
N GLU A 386 4.21 -28.23 0.76
CA GLU A 386 3.30 -27.18 1.22
C GLU A 386 4.05 -26.24 2.14
N PRO A 387 4.05 -24.92 1.88
CA PRO A 387 4.67 -23.94 2.76
C PRO A 387 3.93 -23.87 4.10
N ALA A 388 4.69 -23.94 5.21
CA ALA A 388 4.15 -23.85 6.57
C ALA A 388 3.97 -22.38 7.05
N TRP A 389 4.01 -21.44 6.13
CA TRP A 389 3.90 -20.00 6.42
C TRP A 389 2.91 -19.32 5.48
N SER A 390 2.47 -18.12 5.83
CA SER A 390 1.52 -17.35 5.03
C SER A 390 2.16 -16.84 3.74
N TRP A 391 1.32 -16.61 2.73
CA TRP A 391 1.72 -16.06 1.44
C TRP A 391 2.47 -14.72 1.56
N SER A 392 2.14 -13.89 2.53
CA SER A 392 2.81 -12.61 2.80
C SER A 392 4.30 -12.74 3.11
N MET A 393 4.71 -13.90 3.63
CA MET A 393 6.09 -14.19 4.01
C MET A 393 6.93 -14.73 2.85
N ASP A 394 6.32 -15.18 1.75
CA ASP A 394 7.05 -15.63 0.55
C ASP A 394 7.98 -14.51 0.07
N TYR A 395 9.18 -14.86 -0.36
CA TYR A 395 10.20 -13.90 -0.73
C TYR A 395 10.90 -14.21 -2.05
N ASN A 396 11.51 -13.19 -2.61
CA ASN A 396 12.47 -13.26 -3.69
C ASN A 396 13.69 -12.39 -3.34
N GLU A 397 14.54 -12.10 -4.31
CA GLU A 397 15.75 -11.28 -4.15
C GLU A 397 15.45 -9.84 -3.66
N LEU A 398 14.22 -9.35 -3.75
CA LEU A 398 13.80 -8.02 -3.32
C LEU A 398 13.26 -7.99 -1.88
N GLY A 399 13.09 -9.15 -1.26
CA GLY A 399 12.50 -9.30 0.07
C GLY A 399 11.17 -10.04 0.09
N SER A 400 10.53 -10.10 1.26
CA SER A 400 9.24 -10.77 1.40
C SER A 400 8.12 -10.04 0.66
N ASN A 401 7.05 -10.76 0.32
CA ASN A 401 5.85 -10.17 -0.29
C ASN A 401 5.35 -9.00 0.54
N ASP A 402 5.35 -9.13 1.85
CA ASP A 402 4.91 -8.07 2.76
C ASP A 402 5.89 -6.89 2.75
N PHE A 403 7.21 -7.11 2.84
CA PHE A 403 8.21 -6.04 2.89
C PHE A 403 8.21 -5.18 1.63
N ARG A 404 8.12 -5.79 0.42
CA ARG A 404 8.22 -5.07 -0.86
C ARG A 404 6.91 -4.54 -1.42
N SER A 405 5.79 -4.80 -0.74
CA SER A 405 4.46 -4.32 -1.15
C SER A 405 4.27 -2.83 -0.91
N THR A 406 3.73 -2.13 -1.90
CA THR A 406 3.32 -0.73 -1.74
C THR A 406 2.21 -0.60 -0.69
N ARG A 407 2.40 0.34 0.25
CA ARG A 407 1.41 0.78 1.24
C ARG A 407 0.83 2.11 0.79
N ARG A 408 -0.44 2.12 0.42
CA ARG A 408 -1.13 3.34 -0.01
C ARG A 408 -1.63 4.13 1.19
N ASN A 409 -1.73 5.46 1.00
CA ASN A 409 -2.40 6.36 1.94
C ASN A 409 -1.82 6.29 3.36
N ILE A 410 -0.49 6.41 3.47
CA ILE A 410 0.21 6.34 4.74
C ILE A 410 0.00 7.61 5.58
N TRP A 411 -0.17 7.43 6.87
CA TRP A 411 -0.03 8.48 7.89
C TRP A 411 1.41 8.60 8.36
N TYR A 412 2.07 7.47 8.46
CA TYR A 412 3.52 7.35 8.53
C TYR A 412 3.94 5.99 8.02
N ALA A 413 5.18 5.91 7.57
CA ALA A 413 5.85 4.65 7.31
C ALA A 413 7.34 4.81 7.52
N GLY A 414 8.08 3.69 7.57
CA GLY A 414 9.50 3.78 7.76
C GLY A 414 10.22 2.44 7.76
N LEU A 415 11.49 2.54 8.05
CA LEU A 415 12.38 1.39 8.25
C LEU A 415 12.95 1.42 9.66
N LYS A 416 13.21 0.26 10.23
CA LYS A 416 13.91 0.11 11.49
C LYS A 416 14.90 -1.03 11.43
N ASP A 417 15.93 -0.93 12.27
CA ASP A 417 16.88 -2.01 12.49
C ASP A 417 16.61 -2.77 13.79
N GLY A 418 17.39 -3.83 14.03
CA GLY A 418 17.30 -4.64 15.25
C GLY A 418 17.70 -3.91 16.54
N ASN A 419 18.32 -2.71 16.46
CA ASN A 419 18.84 -1.96 17.60
C ASN A 419 18.00 -0.73 17.98
N GLY A 420 16.85 -0.57 17.36
CA GLY A 420 15.90 0.51 17.67
C GLY A 420 16.09 1.81 16.90
N SER A 421 17.08 1.92 16.00
CA SER A 421 17.17 3.07 15.11
C SER A 421 16.10 3.00 14.03
N LYS A 422 15.54 4.16 13.68
CA LYS A 422 14.42 4.28 12.76
C LYS A 422 14.63 5.36 11.71
N ILE A 423 14.07 5.13 10.55
CA ILE A 423 13.80 6.11 9.51
C ILE A 423 12.29 6.24 9.46
N THR A 424 11.74 7.41 9.76
CA THR A 424 10.30 7.64 9.78
C THR A 424 9.93 8.70 8.75
N VAL A 425 8.94 8.40 7.93
CA VAL A 425 8.34 9.33 6.97
C VAL A 425 6.93 9.65 7.44
N PRO A 426 6.69 10.83 8.03
CA PRO A 426 5.34 11.31 8.30
C PRO A 426 4.62 11.70 7.02
N SER A 427 3.32 11.53 7.00
CA SER A 427 2.47 11.88 5.86
C SER A 427 1.09 12.32 6.32
N ASN A 428 0.20 12.60 5.37
CA ASN A 428 -1.15 13.13 5.59
C ASN A 428 -2.26 12.22 5.01
N GLY A 429 -1.96 10.93 4.81
CA GLY A 429 -2.90 9.98 4.21
C GLY A 429 -2.95 10.01 2.68
N LYS A 430 -2.09 10.79 2.01
CA LYS A 430 -2.11 10.89 0.54
C LYS A 430 -0.89 10.29 -0.15
N GLN A 431 0.18 10.08 0.61
CA GLN A 431 1.41 9.49 0.08
C GLN A 431 1.39 7.97 0.23
N HIS A 432 2.29 7.31 -0.48
CA HIS A 432 2.40 5.86 -0.51
C HIS A 432 3.84 5.45 -0.22
N TRP A 433 4.01 4.35 0.47
CA TRP A 433 5.31 3.82 0.88
C TRP A 433 5.60 2.51 0.18
N ARG A 434 6.85 2.31 -0.25
CA ARG A 434 7.38 1.03 -0.72
C ARG A 434 8.83 0.88 -0.33
N SER A 435 9.25 -0.31 0.07
CA SER A 435 10.66 -0.66 0.33
C SER A 435 11.05 -1.95 -0.39
N TRP A 436 12.32 -2.13 -0.69
CA TRP A 436 12.84 -3.35 -1.30
C TRP A 436 14.35 -3.45 -1.12
N LEU A 437 14.87 -4.67 -1.18
CA LEU A 437 16.32 -4.91 -1.26
C LEU A 437 16.78 -4.70 -2.70
N GLU A 438 17.84 -3.96 -2.88
CA GLU A 438 18.53 -3.88 -4.16
C GLU A 438 20.03 -3.96 -3.93
N LYS A 439 20.62 -5.05 -4.42
CA LYS A 439 22.03 -5.40 -4.15
C LYS A 439 22.28 -5.54 -2.64
N ASP A 440 22.99 -4.60 -2.05
CA ASP A 440 23.42 -4.58 -0.64
C ASP A 440 22.78 -3.42 0.16
N LYS A 441 21.70 -2.83 -0.36
CA LYS A 441 21.00 -1.69 0.24
C LYS A 441 19.50 -1.89 0.26
N ILE A 442 18.86 -1.30 1.25
CA ILE A 442 17.42 -1.12 1.25
C ILE A 442 17.09 0.19 0.52
N ARG A 443 16.32 0.10 -0.53
CA ARG A 443 15.70 1.26 -1.15
C ARG A 443 14.30 1.47 -0.60
N PHE A 444 13.91 2.73 -0.45
CA PHE A 444 12.54 3.06 -0.16
C PHE A 444 12.05 4.25 -0.98
N LEU A 445 10.83 4.14 -1.43
CA LEU A 445 10.12 5.13 -2.21
C LEU A 445 8.98 5.73 -1.37
N VAL A 446 8.91 7.05 -1.37
CA VAL A 446 7.74 7.77 -0.87
C VAL A 446 7.01 8.30 -2.09
N ALA A 447 5.96 7.63 -2.54
CA ALA A 447 5.28 7.93 -3.78
C ALA A 447 4.11 8.91 -3.61
N ASP A 448 3.90 9.79 -4.60
CA ASP A 448 2.70 10.62 -4.73
C ASP A 448 1.63 9.97 -5.59
N PHE A 449 2.03 8.98 -6.37
CA PHE A 449 1.15 8.29 -7.29
C PHE A 449 1.51 6.83 -7.41
N VAL A 450 0.48 6.00 -7.38
CA VAL A 450 0.55 4.56 -7.60
C VAL A 450 -0.72 4.09 -8.30
N THR A 451 -0.60 3.26 -9.32
CA THR A 451 -1.70 2.54 -9.96
C THR A 451 -1.39 1.05 -10.09
N ALA A 452 -2.41 0.22 -10.23
CA ALA A 452 -2.28 -1.24 -10.41
C ALA A 452 -1.57 -1.63 -11.69
N GLY A 453 -1.41 -0.70 -12.60
CA GLY A 453 -0.86 -1.02 -13.90
C GLY A 453 -1.95 -1.14 -14.96
N ASN A 454 -1.67 -1.89 -16.00
CA ASN A 454 -2.50 -2.04 -17.18
C ASN A 454 -2.86 -3.52 -17.36
N GLU A 455 -3.66 -4.07 -16.46
CA GLU A 455 -4.15 -5.44 -16.57
C GLU A 455 -5.10 -5.59 -17.75
N MET A 456 -4.92 -6.61 -18.55
CA MET A 456 -5.64 -6.81 -19.81
C MET A 456 -7.15 -6.84 -19.65
N PHE A 457 -7.66 -7.69 -18.76
CA PHE A 457 -9.09 -7.85 -18.56
C PHE A 457 -9.72 -6.77 -17.69
N LEU A 458 -8.90 -6.00 -16.96
CA LEU A 458 -9.35 -4.97 -16.03
C LEU A 458 -8.98 -3.54 -16.50
N SER A 459 -8.45 -3.39 -17.69
CA SER A 459 -7.91 -2.12 -18.17
C SER A 459 -8.93 -0.98 -18.16
N SER A 460 -10.20 -1.26 -18.44
CA SER A 460 -11.29 -0.26 -18.38
C SER A 460 -11.60 0.18 -16.94
N TYR A 461 -11.45 -0.71 -15.96
CA TYR A 461 -11.63 -0.37 -14.55
C TYR A 461 -10.48 0.45 -14.01
N TYR A 462 -9.26 0.19 -14.48
CA TYR A 462 -8.06 0.92 -14.04
C TYR A 462 -7.79 2.22 -14.81
N ALA A 463 -8.39 2.40 -15.96
CA ALA A 463 -8.21 3.61 -16.77
C ALA A 463 -8.44 4.93 -15.99
N PRO A 464 -9.47 5.05 -15.12
CA PRO A 464 -9.68 6.26 -14.33
C PRO A 464 -8.58 6.55 -13.30
N TYR A 465 -7.80 5.54 -12.93
CA TYR A 465 -6.71 5.65 -11.95
C TYR A 465 -5.34 5.86 -12.59
N ARG A 466 -5.26 5.97 -13.93
CA ARG A 466 -4.04 6.29 -14.65
C ARG A 466 -3.81 7.79 -14.70
N LYS A 467 -2.56 8.19 -14.73
CA LYS A 467 -2.18 9.59 -14.81
C LYS A 467 -1.02 9.76 -15.80
N PRO A 468 -1.29 9.67 -17.11
CA PRO A 468 -0.26 9.97 -18.10
C PRO A 468 0.17 11.44 -17.97
N LEU A 469 1.46 11.68 -18.04
CA LEU A 469 2.09 12.99 -18.02
C LEU A 469 2.44 13.38 -19.47
N LYS A 470 2.00 14.54 -19.88
CA LYS A 470 2.37 15.13 -21.18
C LYS A 470 3.63 15.97 -21.02
N LYS A 471 4.31 16.24 -22.13
CA LYS A 471 5.41 17.22 -22.16
C LYS A 471 4.93 18.55 -21.56
N GLY A 472 5.68 19.07 -20.59
CA GLY A 472 5.38 20.30 -19.84
C GLY A 472 4.53 20.09 -18.59
N ASP A 473 3.97 18.90 -18.36
CA ASP A 473 3.30 18.62 -17.09
C ASP A 473 4.29 18.61 -15.94
N ARG A 474 3.88 19.19 -14.82
CA ARG A 474 4.71 19.31 -13.63
C ARG A 474 4.32 18.31 -12.57
N ILE A 475 5.31 17.63 -12.01
CA ILE A 475 5.21 16.85 -10.78
C ILE A 475 6.02 17.53 -9.69
N GLY A 476 5.49 17.53 -8.45
CA GLY A 476 6.16 18.18 -7.33
C GLY A 476 5.46 17.89 -6.01
N GLY A 477 6.17 18.14 -4.93
CA GLY A 477 5.66 17.94 -3.58
C GLY A 477 6.76 18.02 -2.53
N GLU A 478 6.40 17.63 -1.31
CA GLU A 478 7.31 17.64 -0.16
C GLU A 478 7.34 16.27 0.51
N ILE A 479 8.52 15.83 0.90
CA ILE A 479 8.76 14.65 1.73
C ILE A 479 9.52 15.08 2.97
N VAL A 480 9.11 14.58 4.12
CA VAL A 480 9.87 14.70 5.37
C VAL A 480 10.40 13.32 5.73
N VAL A 481 11.70 13.23 5.99
CA VAL A 481 12.37 12.02 6.46
C VAL A 481 13.01 12.33 7.81
N ARG A 482 12.65 11.60 8.85
CA ARG A 482 13.23 11.71 10.20
C ARG A 482 14.16 10.56 10.47
N VAL A 483 15.32 10.86 11.02
CA VAL A 483 16.29 9.85 11.45
C VAL A 483 16.33 9.82 12.99
N GLU A 484 15.96 8.68 13.55
CA GLU A 484 15.74 8.50 14.99
C GLU A 484 16.64 7.40 15.56
#